data_62c7e3631e265bbf83a113dbd79d9a23
#
_entry.id   62c7e3631e265bbf83a113dbd79d9a23
#
_cell.length_a   1.000
_cell.length_b   1.000
_cell.length_c   1.000
_cell.angle_alpha   90.00
_cell.angle_beta   90.00
_cell.angle_gamma   90.00
#
_symmetry.space_group_name_H-M   'P 1'
#
loop_
_entity.id
_entity.type
_entity.pdbx_description
1 polymer ?
#
loop_
_entity_poly.entity_id
_entity_poly.type
_entity_poly.pdbx_seq_one_letter_code
_entity_poly.pdbx_strand_id
1 'polypeptide(L)'
;IRISTKTINDDKLLSFEDTSRFRKETLIDCLGSQSIDEFSGFTRFSSDKISNMILYIAEKSGGVFTTKLNKLLWYADFLGFKEYSKSISGSRYAHLPLGPVPDDYRWIIAAVMDEGWLIEDEVNFPNGTGGVLYKSMAKPDLSLFSGEELKVLDYVIKYFEKYNCEEIKEYSHKEKGYEETQLSQAISYKYSKELSISLSKD
;
A
#
# COMPACT_ATOMS: atom_id res chain seq x y z
N ILE A 1 -33.78 22.31 -18.20
CA ILE A 1 -33.47 21.81 -16.84
C ILE A 1 -32.69 22.93 -16.14
N ARG A 2 -33.36 23.62 -15.19
CA ARG A 2 -32.73 24.66 -14.38
C ARG A 2 -31.98 23.95 -13.24
N ILE A 3 -30.67 24.03 -13.21
CA ILE A 3 -29.87 23.66 -12.06
C ILE A 3 -29.95 24.80 -11.07
N SER A 4 -30.63 24.57 -9.95
CA SER A 4 -30.68 25.51 -8.84
C SER A 4 -29.34 25.49 -8.12
N THR A 5 -28.54 26.52 -8.25
CA THR A 5 -27.37 26.78 -7.39
C THR A 5 -27.90 27.15 -6.00
N LYS A 6 -27.92 26.20 -5.09
CA LYS A 6 -28.07 26.52 -3.67
C LYS A 6 -26.80 27.25 -3.25
N THR A 7 -26.95 28.51 -2.86
CA THR A 7 -25.89 29.27 -2.20
C THR A 7 -25.52 28.54 -0.93
N ILE A 8 -24.29 28.02 -0.88
CA ILE A 8 -23.72 27.46 0.35
C ILE A 8 -23.41 28.68 1.23
N ASN A 9 -24.03 28.76 2.40
CA ASN A 9 -23.73 29.76 3.40
C ASN A 9 -22.25 29.63 3.79
N ASP A 10 -21.49 30.72 3.68
CA ASP A 10 -20.05 30.83 3.95
C ASP A 10 -19.63 30.55 5.42
N ASP A 11 -20.55 30.22 6.30
CA ASP A 11 -20.30 30.08 7.74
C ASP A 11 -19.82 28.68 8.18
N LYS A 12 -19.53 27.75 7.25
CA LYS A 12 -18.95 26.42 7.53
C LYS A 12 -17.95 25.99 6.47
N LEU A 13 -16.94 26.78 6.26
CA LEU A 13 -15.68 26.24 5.73
C LEU A 13 -15.10 25.34 6.83
N LEU A 14 -15.16 24.02 6.61
CA LEU A 14 -14.45 23.06 7.45
C LEU A 14 -12.98 23.47 7.49
N SER A 15 -12.37 23.48 8.67
CA SER A 15 -10.94 23.73 8.80
C SER A 15 -10.15 22.64 8.03
N PHE A 16 -8.89 22.90 7.71
CA PHE A 16 -8.03 21.89 7.05
C PHE A 16 -7.96 20.61 7.90
N GLU A 17 -7.91 20.74 9.22
CA GLU A 17 -7.93 19.62 10.17
C GLU A 17 -9.26 18.84 10.11
N ASP A 18 -10.39 19.53 10.00
CA ASP A 18 -11.70 18.89 9.87
C ASP A 18 -11.84 18.13 8.57
N THR A 19 -11.27 18.66 7.46
CA THR A 19 -11.29 17.98 6.16
C THR A 19 -10.38 16.76 6.12
N SER A 20 -9.21 16.79 6.76
CA SER A 20 -8.30 15.64 6.84
C SER A 20 -8.89 14.50 7.69
N ARG A 21 -9.47 14.85 8.85
CA ARG A 21 -10.18 13.90 9.70
C ARG A 21 -11.36 13.26 8.99
N PHE A 22 -12.18 14.04 8.28
CA PHE A 22 -13.28 13.54 7.49
C PHE A 22 -12.83 12.57 6.40
N ARG A 23 -11.72 12.86 5.70
CA ARG A 23 -11.12 11.96 4.70
C ARG A 23 -10.69 10.64 5.30
N LYS A 24 -10.02 10.67 6.46
CA LYS A 24 -9.55 9.46 7.16
C LYS A 24 -10.70 8.59 7.62
N GLU A 25 -11.71 9.19 8.25
CA GLU A 25 -12.92 8.48 8.70
C GLU A 25 -13.66 7.87 7.50
N THR A 26 -13.84 8.63 6.41
CA THR A 26 -14.48 8.13 5.19
C THR A 26 -13.69 6.99 4.55
N LEU A 27 -12.37 7.08 4.52
CA LEU A 27 -11.50 6.02 4.01
C LEU A 27 -11.63 4.75 4.86
N ILE A 28 -11.57 4.88 6.19
CA ILE A 28 -11.72 3.76 7.11
C ILE A 28 -13.10 3.11 6.93
N ASP A 29 -14.17 3.89 6.82
CA ASP A 29 -15.52 3.39 6.63
C ASP A 29 -15.67 2.68 5.27
N CYS A 30 -15.18 3.27 4.19
CA CYS A 30 -15.25 2.68 2.86
C CYS A 30 -14.44 1.40 2.73
N LEU A 31 -13.18 1.40 3.19
CA LEU A 31 -12.30 0.23 3.09
C LEU A 31 -12.60 -0.81 4.17
N GLY A 32 -12.94 -0.39 5.37
CA GLY A 32 -13.30 -1.27 6.48
C GLY A 32 -14.63 -2.01 6.30
N SER A 33 -15.53 -1.49 5.44
CA SER A 33 -16.80 -2.14 5.09
C SER A 33 -16.69 -3.20 4.00
N GLN A 34 -15.52 -3.33 3.37
CA GLN A 34 -15.28 -4.35 2.34
C GLN A 34 -15.40 -5.76 2.92
N SER A 35 -15.86 -6.70 2.09
CA SER A 35 -15.99 -8.11 2.49
C SER A 35 -14.64 -8.73 2.82
N ILE A 36 -14.63 -9.62 3.81
CA ILE A 36 -13.47 -10.47 4.12
C ILE A 36 -13.56 -11.68 3.20
N ASP A 37 -12.70 -11.73 2.18
CA ASP A 37 -12.74 -12.74 1.14
C ASP A 37 -11.34 -13.02 0.56
N GLU A 38 -11.28 -13.74 -0.56
CA GLU A 38 -10.04 -14.06 -1.25
C GLU A 38 -9.28 -12.83 -1.78
N PHE A 39 -9.93 -11.68 -1.91
CA PHE A 39 -9.28 -10.44 -2.38
C PHE A 39 -8.74 -9.58 -1.24
N SER A 40 -9.15 -9.85 0.01
CA SER A 40 -8.60 -9.24 1.22
C SER A 40 -7.58 -10.15 1.95
N GLY A 41 -7.31 -11.34 1.39
CA GLY A 41 -6.49 -12.35 2.05
C GLY A 41 -7.10 -12.80 3.38
N PHE A 42 -8.43 -12.92 3.43
CA PHE A 42 -9.22 -13.32 4.60
C PHE A 42 -8.92 -12.52 5.87
N THR A 43 -8.46 -11.27 5.70
CA THR A 43 -8.18 -10.32 6.78
C THR A 43 -9.06 -9.09 6.59
N ARG A 44 -9.56 -8.52 7.71
CA ARG A 44 -10.24 -7.22 7.67
C ARG A 44 -9.20 -6.14 7.36
N PHE A 45 -9.53 -5.22 6.47
CA PHE A 45 -8.68 -4.06 6.19
C PHE A 45 -8.37 -3.29 7.50
N SER A 46 -7.10 -2.98 7.70
CA SER A 46 -6.61 -2.20 8.84
C SER A 46 -5.78 -1.01 8.33
N SER A 47 -6.36 0.18 8.44
CA SER A 47 -5.67 1.43 8.12
C SER A 47 -4.40 1.61 8.96
N ASP A 48 -4.44 1.21 10.22
CA ASP A 48 -3.29 1.32 11.13
C ASP A 48 -2.15 0.39 10.67
N LYS A 49 -2.46 -0.85 10.32
CA LYS A 49 -1.44 -1.78 9.84
C LYS A 49 -0.82 -1.31 8.53
N ILE A 50 -1.62 -0.94 7.52
CA ILE A 50 -1.06 -0.52 6.23
C ILE A 50 -0.24 0.76 6.36
N SER A 51 -0.68 1.73 7.17
CA SER A 51 0.07 2.95 7.46
C SER A 51 1.42 2.63 8.10
N ASN A 52 1.44 1.75 9.10
CA ASN A 52 2.67 1.35 9.77
C ASN A 52 3.56 0.44 8.91
N MET A 53 3.01 -0.36 7.98
CA MET A 53 3.81 -1.04 6.94
C MET A 53 4.53 -0.03 6.04
N ILE A 54 3.84 1.03 5.60
CA ILE A 54 4.43 2.11 4.79
C ILE A 54 5.58 2.78 5.55
N LEU A 55 5.36 3.17 6.80
CA LEU A 55 6.39 3.79 7.65
C LEU A 55 7.59 2.85 7.85
N TYR A 56 7.33 1.57 8.14
CA TYR A 56 8.37 0.57 8.34
C TYR A 56 9.24 0.38 7.11
N ILE A 57 8.60 0.23 5.94
CA ILE A 57 9.30 0.09 4.66
C ILE A 57 10.13 1.35 4.36
N ALA A 58 9.54 2.55 4.52
CA ALA A 58 10.23 3.81 4.26
C ALA A 58 11.42 4.03 5.20
N GLU A 59 11.27 3.73 6.51
CA GLU A 59 12.35 3.83 7.50
C GLU A 59 13.49 2.86 7.18
N LYS A 60 13.18 1.58 7.00
CA LYS A 60 14.18 0.52 6.73
C LYS A 60 14.92 0.72 5.40
N SER A 61 14.27 1.31 4.41
CA SER A 61 14.88 1.58 3.11
C SER A 61 15.62 2.92 3.05
N GLY A 62 15.56 3.75 4.11
CA GLY A 62 16.11 5.11 4.08
C GLY A 62 15.41 6.03 3.08
N GLY A 63 14.16 5.73 2.77
CA GLY A 63 13.31 6.32 1.74
C GLY A 63 12.98 5.32 0.64
N VAL A 64 11.78 5.42 0.06
CA VAL A 64 11.29 4.47 -0.94
C VAL A 64 10.48 5.18 -2.02
N PHE A 65 10.75 4.88 -3.30
CA PHE A 65 9.97 5.39 -4.41
C PHE A 65 8.59 4.74 -4.50
N THR A 66 7.58 5.49 -4.95
CA THR A 66 6.18 5.05 -5.05
C THR A 66 6.02 3.67 -5.69
N THR A 67 6.67 3.43 -6.83
CA THR A 67 6.58 2.13 -7.53
C THR A 67 7.11 1.00 -6.65
N LYS A 68 8.28 1.18 -6.05
CA LYS A 68 8.89 0.17 -5.19
C LYS A 68 8.07 -0.06 -3.92
N LEU A 69 7.58 0.99 -3.27
CA LEU A 69 6.72 0.90 -2.08
C LEU A 69 5.50 0.01 -2.34
N ASN A 70 4.76 0.28 -3.42
CA ASN A 70 3.57 -0.48 -3.78
C ASN A 70 3.87 -1.97 -4.01
N LYS A 71 5.03 -2.30 -4.59
CA LYS A 71 5.44 -3.69 -4.78
C LYS A 71 5.83 -4.36 -3.46
N LEU A 72 6.55 -3.65 -2.59
CA LEU A 72 6.92 -4.19 -1.27
C LEU A 72 5.67 -4.46 -0.41
N LEU A 73 4.65 -3.58 -0.46
CA LEU A 73 3.37 -3.81 0.21
C LEU A 73 2.66 -5.06 -0.34
N TRP A 74 2.59 -5.18 -1.66
CA TRP A 74 1.97 -6.34 -2.32
C TRP A 74 2.69 -7.65 -1.96
N TYR A 75 4.02 -7.67 -2.07
CA TYR A 75 4.81 -8.85 -1.71
C TYR A 75 4.68 -9.23 -0.23
N ALA A 76 4.63 -8.23 0.67
CA ALA A 76 4.47 -8.49 2.10
C ALA A 76 3.12 -9.13 2.41
N ASP A 77 2.02 -8.59 1.88
CA ASP A 77 0.69 -9.14 2.11
C ASP A 77 0.52 -10.54 1.46
N PHE A 78 0.99 -10.70 0.21
CA PHE A 78 0.89 -11.99 -0.50
C PHE A 78 1.80 -13.07 0.10
N LEU A 79 3.01 -12.71 0.52
CA LEU A 79 3.89 -13.64 1.23
C LEU A 79 3.33 -13.99 2.61
N GLY A 80 2.79 -13.02 3.35
CA GLY A 80 2.09 -13.27 4.61
C GLY A 80 0.95 -14.28 4.42
N PHE A 81 0.16 -14.10 3.36
CA PHE A 81 -0.91 -15.05 3.04
C PHE A 81 -0.37 -16.43 2.64
N LYS A 82 0.69 -16.50 1.84
CA LYS A 82 1.34 -17.75 1.43
C LYS A 82 1.80 -18.58 2.64
N GLU A 83 2.41 -17.93 3.62
CA GLU A 83 3.04 -18.60 4.75
C GLU A 83 2.05 -18.85 5.92
N TYR A 84 1.09 -17.93 6.14
CA TYR A 84 0.24 -17.92 7.34
C TYR A 84 -1.27 -17.91 7.04
N SER A 85 -1.67 -18.03 5.77
CA SER A 85 -3.07 -18.10 5.31
C SER A 85 -3.93 -16.86 5.63
N LYS A 86 -3.29 -15.72 5.86
CA LYS A 86 -3.93 -14.42 6.03
C LYS A 86 -2.98 -13.30 5.62
N SER A 87 -3.52 -12.24 5.02
CA SER A 87 -2.74 -11.05 4.70
C SER A 87 -2.41 -10.24 5.96
N ILE A 88 -1.41 -9.37 5.90
CA ILE A 88 -1.02 -8.51 7.03
C ILE A 88 -2.02 -7.36 7.18
N SER A 89 -2.30 -6.63 6.09
CA SER A 89 -3.09 -5.40 6.11
C SER A 89 -4.57 -5.59 5.80
N GLY A 90 -4.96 -6.66 5.11
CA GLY A 90 -6.29 -6.83 4.55
C GLY A 90 -6.54 -6.02 3.28
N SER A 91 -5.50 -5.40 2.70
CA SER A 91 -5.62 -4.61 1.48
C SER A 91 -6.00 -5.47 0.29
N ARG A 92 -6.83 -4.93 -0.60
CA ARG A 92 -7.07 -5.45 -1.94
C ARG A 92 -6.01 -4.89 -2.88
N TYR A 93 -5.66 -5.66 -3.89
CA TYR A 93 -4.65 -5.26 -4.87
C TYR A 93 -5.21 -5.27 -6.27
N ALA A 94 -4.94 -4.22 -7.04
CA ALA A 94 -5.36 -4.07 -8.42
C ALA A 94 -4.18 -4.26 -9.39
N HIS A 95 -4.46 -4.82 -10.55
CA HIS A 95 -3.55 -4.89 -11.67
C HIS A 95 -3.48 -3.53 -12.38
N LEU A 96 -2.39 -2.78 -12.19
CA LEU A 96 -2.15 -1.53 -12.91
C LEU A 96 -0.92 -1.64 -13.84
N PRO A 97 -0.72 -0.71 -14.81
CA PRO A 97 0.36 -0.81 -15.81
C PRO A 97 1.77 -0.92 -15.24
N LEU A 98 2.00 -0.37 -14.05
CA LEU A 98 3.27 -0.47 -13.34
C LEU A 98 3.32 -1.63 -12.34
N GLY A 99 2.43 -2.61 -12.49
CA GLY A 99 2.34 -3.81 -11.65
C GLY A 99 1.31 -3.68 -10.53
N PRO A 100 1.20 -4.69 -9.63
CA PRO A 100 0.23 -4.71 -8.54
C PRO A 100 0.38 -3.52 -7.59
N VAL A 101 -0.73 -2.95 -7.15
CA VAL A 101 -0.79 -1.87 -6.15
C VAL A 101 -1.96 -2.09 -5.19
N PRO A 102 -1.91 -1.62 -3.94
CA PRO A 102 -3.12 -1.53 -3.12
C PRO A 102 -4.18 -0.71 -3.85
N ASP A 103 -5.43 -1.17 -3.88
CA ASP A 103 -6.49 -0.60 -4.71
C ASP A 103 -6.67 0.91 -4.47
N ASP A 104 -6.63 1.33 -3.22
CA ASP A 104 -6.77 2.73 -2.83
C ASP A 104 -5.45 3.38 -2.36
N TYR A 105 -4.29 2.96 -2.92
CA TYR A 105 -2.97 3.38 -2.44
C TYR A 105 -2.78 4.90 -2.31
N ARG A 106 -3.38 5.70 -3.22
CA ARG A 106 -3.26 7.16 -3.19
C ARG A 106 -3.91 7.76 -1.96
N TRP A 107 -5.09 7.24 -1.60
CA TRP A 107 -5.81 7.67 -0.40
C TRP A 107 -5.11 7.23 0.88
N ILE A 108 -4.57 6.02 0.89
CA ILE A 108 -3.81 5.48 2.01
C ILE A 108 -2.56 6.34 2.25
N ILE A 109 -1.77 6.63 1.20
CA ILE A 109 -0.57 7.47 1.31
C ILE A 109 -0.95 8.89 1.75
N ALA A 110 -1.98 9.50 1.14
CA ALA A 110 -2.45 10.83 1.53
C ALA A 110 -2.84 10.89 3.02
N ALA A 111 -3.53 9.87 3.54
CA ALA A 111 -3.89 9.81 4.95
C ALA A 111 -2.66 9.75 5.87
N VAL A 112 -1.61 9.02 5.50
CA VAL A 112 -0.35 8.94 6.27
C VAL A 112 0.41 10.28 6.22
N MET A 113 0.36 10.98 5.08
CA MET A 113 0.97 12.30 4.92
C MET A 113 0.21 13.39 5.70
N ASP A 114 -1.12 13.34 5.70
CA ASP A 114 -1.97 14.28 6.44
C ASP A 114 -1.71 14.22 7.98
N GLU A 115 -1.28 13.06 8.49
CA GLU A 115 -0.84 12.92 9.89
C GLU A 115 0.59 13.46 10.13
N GLY A 116 1.28 13.90 9.10
CA GLY A 116 2.68 14.34 9.19
C GLY A 116 3.69 13.20 9.42
N TRP A 117 3.27 11.94 9.22
CA TRP A 117 4.12 10.77 9.46
C TRP A 117 4.97 10.39 8.26
N LEU A 118 4.57 10.84 7.06
CA LEU A 118 5.27 10.60 5.81
C LEU A 118 5.43 11.92 5.06
N ILE A 119 6.58 12.12 4.44
CA ILE A 119 6.80 13.22 3.50
C ILE A 119 7.19 12.69 2.14
N GLU A 120 6.96 13.47 1.10
CA GLU A 120 7.36 13.18 -0.25
C GLU A 120 8.38 14.19 -0.77
N ASP A 121 9.38 13.69 -1.50
CA ASP A 121 10.34 14.49 -2.26
C ASP A 121 10.20 14.14 -3.74
N GLU A 122 10.01 15.14 -4.57
CA GLU A 122 10.11 14.96 -6.02
C GLU A 122 11.58 14.84 -6.44
N VAL A 123 11.92 13.73 -7.08
CA VAL A 123 13.28 13.48 -7.58
C VAL A 123 13.26 13.45 -9.09
N ASN A 124 14.07 14.31 -9.70
CA ASN A 124 14.29 14.33 -11.14
C ASN A 124 15.59 13.62 -11.48
N PHE A 125 15.54 12.67 -12.40
CA PHE A 125 16.70 11.92 -12.85
C PHE A 125 17.35 12.57 -14.07
N PRO A 126 18.67 12.35 -14.30
CA PRO A 126 19.40 12.95 -15.43
C PRO A 126 18.84 12.55 -16.82
N ASN A 127 18.10 11.46 -16.91
CA ASN A 127 17.43 11.00 -18.14
C ASN A 127 16.10 11.70 -18.42
N GLY A 128 15.72 12.71 -17.62
CA GLY A 128 14.48 13.47 -17.76
C GLY A 128 13.24 12.80 -17.18
N THR A 129 13.36 11.63 -16.56
CA THR A 129 12.26 11.00 -15.81
C THR A 129 12.25 11.53 -14.38
N GLY A 130 11.06 11.48 -13.73
CA GLY A 130 10.91 11.88 -12.34
C GLY A 130 10.30 10.74 -11.52
N GLY A 131 10.39 10.87 -10.20
CA GLY A 131 9.75 9.95 -9.27
C GLY A 131 9.49 10.62 -7.92
N VAL A 132 8.54 10.10 -7.17
CA VAL A 132 8.24 10.54 -5.81
C VAL A 132 8.89 9.59 -4.83
N LEU A 133 9.74 10.13 -3.97
CA LEU A 133 10.44 9.43 -2.90
C LEU A 133 9.74 9.72 -1.57
N TYR A 134 9.23 8.69 -0.92
CA TYR A 134 8.65 8.81 0.41
C TYR A 134 9.67 8.56 1.50
N LYS A 135 9.64 9.38 2.55
CA LYS A 135 10.46 9.24 3.76
C LYS A 135 9.58 9.22 5.00
N SER A 136 9.87 8.32 5.91
CA SER A 136 9.19 8.27 7.20
C SER A 136 9.67 9.40 8.12
N MET A 137 8.72 10.11 8.71
CA MET A 137 8.94 11.15 9.74
C MET A 137 8.55 10.66 11.14
N ALA A 138 7.82 9.53 11.22
CA ALA A 138 7.43 8.89 12.45
C ALA A 138 8.00 7.48 12.53
N LYS A 139 8.20 6.99 13.75
CA LYS A 139 8.55 5.57 13.95
C LYS A 139 7.31 4.71 13.79
N PRO A 140 7.41 3.58 13.08
CA PRO A 140 6.30 2.64 12.98
C PRO A 140 5.98 2.02 14.34
N ASP A 141 4.70 1.85 14.63
CA ASP A 141 4.24 1.11 15.82
C ASP A 141 4.33 -0.40 15.54
N LEU A 142 5.40 -1.01 16.03
CA LEU A 142 5.64 -2.44 15.83
C LEU A 142 4.72 -3.33 16.68
N SER A 143 4.04 -2.78 17.69
CA SER A 143 3.09 -3.54 18.52
C SER A 143 1.85 -4.01 17.75
N LEU A 144 1.58 -3.39 16.58
CA LEU A 144 0.49 -3.77 15.68
C LEU A 144 0.75 -5.09 14.92
N PHE A 145 1.99 -5.55 14.90
CA PHE A 145 2.42 -6.70 14.12
C PHE A 145 2.79 -7.88 15.00
N SER A 146 2.47 -9.09 14.56
CA SER A 146 3.04 -10.29 15.14
C SER A 146 4.52 -10.44 14.73
N GLY A 147 5.26 -11.28 15.44
CA GLY A 147 6.63 -11.61 15.06
C GLY A 147 6.74 -12.26 13.67
N GLU A 148 5.72 -12.98 13.26
CA GLU A 148 5.60 -13.59 11.93
C GLU A 148 5.43 -12.53 10.83
N GLU A 149 4.56 -11.53 11.07
CA GLU A 149 4.34 -10.42 10.15
C GLU A 149 5.60 -9.55 9.99
N LEU A 150 6.32 -9.28 11.08
CA LEU A 150 7.60 -8.57 11.04
C LEU A 150 8.67 -9.37 10.27
N LYS A 151 8.73 -10.69 10.47
CA LYS A 151 9.64 -11.57 9.71
C LYS A 151 9.36 -11.50 8.21
N VAL A 152 8.10 -11.45 7.80
CA VAL A 152 7.69 -11.28 6.38
C VAL A 152 8.14 -9.93 5.85
N LEU A 153 7.87 -8.84 6.58
CA LEU A 153 8.25 -7.48 6.19
C LEU A 153 9.77 -7.35 6.02
N ASP A 154 10.54 -7.81 7.00
CA ASP A 154 12.01 -7.79 6.94
C ASP A 154 12.54 -8.60 5.77
N TYR A 155 11.97 -9.79 5.53
CA TYR A 155 12.37 -10.63 4.42
C TYR A 155 12.12 -9.94 3.07
N VAL A 156 10.93 -9.39 2.85
CA VAL A 156 10.57 -8.73 1.60
C VAL A 156 11.45 -7.49 1.35
N ILE A 157 11.68 -6.66 2.37
CA ILE A 157 12.55 -5.48 2.26
C ILE A 157 13.97 -5.93 1.88
N LYS A 158 14.50 -6.95 2.55
CA LYS A 158 15.85 -7.47 2.32
C LYS A 158 15.99 -8.12 0.95
N TYR A 159 15.00 -8.90 0.52
CA TYR A 159 15.00 -9.58 -0.78
C TYR A 159 15.10 -8.58 -1.93
N PHE A 160 14.31 -7.50 -1.86
CA PHE A 160 14.27 -6.47 -2.89
C PHE A 160 15.19 -5.26 -2.61
N GLU A 161 16.07 -5.33 -1.61
CA GLU A 161 16.94 -4.21 -1.22
C GLU A 161 17.68 -3.61 -2.43
N LYS A 162 18.27 -4.46 -3.25
CA LYS A 162 19.09 -4.07 -4.40
C LYS A 162 18.32 -3.78 -5.68
N TYR A 163 17.01 -4.09 -5.71
CA TYR A 163 16.18 -3.86 -6.88
C TYR A 163 15.80 -2.39 -6.99
N ASN A 164 16.00 -1.78 -8.15
CA ASN A 164 15.43 -0.48 -8.47
C ASN A 164 13.94 -0.59 -8.86
N CYS A 165 13.28 0.55 -9.16
CA CYS A 165 11.86 0.58 -9.48
C CYS A 165 11.50 -0.22 -10.73
N GLU A 166 12.34 -0.18 -11.76
CA GLU A 166 12.11 -0.92 -13.01
C GLU A 166 12.28 -2.42 -12.79
N GLU A 167 13.36 -2.83 -12.10
CA GLU A 167 13.62 -4.24 -11.83
C GLU A 167 12.53 -4.90 -10.99
N ILE A 168 12.05 -4.25 -9.92
CA ILE A 168 10.96 -4.82 -9.10
C ILE A 168 9.62 -4.80 -9.84
N LYS A 169 9.37 -3.82 -10.71
CA LYS A 169 8.22 -3.80 -11.62
C LYS A 169 8.26 -5.02 -12.54
N GLU A 170 9.35 -5.20 -13.28
CA GLU A 170 9.53 -6.33 -14.20
C GLU A 170 9.45 -7.69 -13.47
N TYR A 171 9.97 -7.75 -12.24
CA TYR A 171 9.86 -8.94 -11.42
C TYR A 171 8.38 -9.24 -11.08
N SER A 172 7.63 -8.22 -10.66
CA SER A 172 6.21 -8.37 -10.31
C SER A 172 5.31 -8.72 -11.51
N HIS A 173 5.71 -8.31 -12.73
CA HIS A 173 4.96 -8.64 -13.95
C HIS A 173 5.03 -10.13 -14.33
N LYS A 174 6.02 -10.86 -13.83
CA LYS A 174 6.19 -12.30 -14.06
C LYS A 174 5.44 -13.16 -13.03
N GLU A 175 4.83 -12.54 -12.03
CA GLU A 175 4.05 -13.27 -11.04
C GLU A 175 2.69 -13.67 -11.62
N LYS A 176 2.26 -14.89 -11.31
CA LYS A 176 0.99 -15.45 -11.78
C LYS A 176 -0.21 -14.53 -11.55
N GLY A 177 -0.28 -13.90 -10.38
CA GLY A 177 -1.35 -12.99 -10.05
C GLY A 177 -1.43 -11.78 -10.98
N TYR A 178 -0.30 -11.34 -11.55
CA TYR A 178 -0.28 -10.29 -12.55
C TYR A 178 -0.53 -10.85 -13.96
N GLU A 179 0.16 -11.92 -14.36
CA GLU A 179 0.03 -12.49 -15.71
C GLU A 179 -1.39 -12.95 -16.06
N GLU A 180 -2.12 -13.52 -15.09
CA GLU A 180 -3.45 -14.10 -15.28
C GLU A 180 -4.61 -13.14 -15.01
N THR A 181 -4.33 -11.87 -14.68
CA THR A 181 -5.35 -10.84 -14.47
C THR A 181 -5.29 -9.77 -15.54
N GLN A 182 -6.37 -9.01 -15.71
CA GLN A 182 -6.47 -7.91 -16.67
C GLN A 182 -6.31 -6.55 -15.99
N LEU A 183 -6.02 -5.53 -16.78
CA LEU A 183 -5.92 -4.14 -16.31
C LEU A 183 -7.14 -3.74 -15.47
N SER A 184 -6.91 -3.14 -14.35
CA SER A 184 -7.89 -2.72 -13.32
C SER A 184 -8.63 -3.85 -12.63
N GLN A 185 -8.30 -5.11 -12.88
CA GLN A 185 -8.88 -6.25 -12.18
C GLN A 185 -8.25 -6.41 -10.80
N ALA A 186 -9.07 -6.81 -9.81
CA ALA A 186 -8.57 -7.20 -8.50
C ALA A 186 -7.79 -8.51 -8.58
N ILE A 187 -6.67 -8.58 -7.89
CA ILE A 187 -5.80 -9.77 -7.84
C ILE A 187 -6.15 -10.59 -6.61
N SER A 188 -6.62 -11.83 -6.82
CA SER A 188 -6.95 -12.75 -5.72
C SER A 188 -5.68 -13.25 -5.02
N TYR A 189 -5.72 -13.33 -3.69
CA TYR A 189 -4.66 -13.92 -2.89
C TYR A 189 -4.44 -15.43 -3.13
N LYS A 190 -5.34 -16.09 -3.86
CA LYS A 190 -5.12 -17.49 -4.30
C LYS A 190 -3.81 -17.66 -5.08
N TYR A 191 -3.36 -16.61 -5.78
CA TYR A 191 -2.10 -16.62 -6.51
C TYR A 191 -0.85 -16.58 -5.61
N SER A 192 -1.01 -16.28 -4.31
CA SER A 192 0.13 -16.24 -3.36
C SER A 192 0.87 -17.57 -3.28
N LYS A 193 0.19 -18.69 -3.44
CA LYS A 193 0.82 -20.03 -3.43
C LYS A 193 1.87 -20.21 -4.54
N GLU A 194 1.71 -19.47 -5.64
CA GLU A 194 2.61 -19.49 -6.80
C GLU A 194 3.58 -18.30 -6.81
N LEU A 195 3.56 -17.47 -5.73
CA LEU A 195 4.49 -16.36 -5.56
C LEU A 195 5.93 -16.87 -5.65
N SER A 196 6.76 -16.21 -6.44
CA SER A 196 8.14 -16.62 -6.72
C SER A 196 9.08 -16.55 -5.51
N ILE A 197 8.68 -15.77 -4.47
CA ILE A 197 9.41 -15.68 -3.21
C ILE A 197 8.73 -16.53 -2.12
N SER A 198 9.52 -17.03 -1.16
CA SER A 198 9.04 -17.75 0.03
C SER A 198 10.01 -17.56 1.18
N LEU A 199 9.52 -17.58 2.42
CA LEU A 199 10.42 -17.64 3.57
C LEU A 199 11.22 -18.96 3.50
N SER A 200 12.56 -18.87 3.68
CA SER A 200 13.39 -20.05 3.84
C SER A 200 12.85 -20.84 5.04
N LYS A 201 12.59 -22.12 4.85
CA LYS A 201 12.39 -23.00 6.00
C LYS A 201 13.77 -23.24 6.61
N ASP A 202 14.07 -22.51 7.70
CA ASP A 202 15.22 -22.81 8.55
C ASP A 202 15.01 -24.16 9.23
#